data_67f63fb0ea1103caa0840876c292478a
#
_entry.id   67f63fb0ea1103caa0840876c292478a
#
_cell.length_a   1.000
_cell.length_b   1.000
_cell.length_c   1.000
_cell.angle_alpha   90.00
_cell.angle_beta   90.00
_cell.angle_gamma   90.00
#
_symmetry.space_group_name_H-M   'P 1'
#
loop_
_entity.id
_entity.type
_entity.pdbx_description
1 polymer ?
#
loop_
_entity_poly.entity_id
_entity_poly.type
_entity_poly.pdbx_seq_one_letter_code
_entity_poly.pdbx_strand_id
1 'polypeptide(L)'
;MLAPVSPVAVAQADEAIMGAHLGLSGVISKIQSGVLFVQTPDNLQLRPISPNKADRVGLHEAKKGDAVLMLVDSGNVLLDVTAAGHPFAEHRMIVGTIHYADPYWNEIQISTPEGFERFDVDALAGSKLSVYQEGAPVTLELDADNVMIDIHRSR
;
A
#
# COMPACT_ATOMS: atom_id res chain seq x y z
N MET A 1 -24.81 3.19 -11.53
CA MET A 1 -24.14 3.08 -11.32
C MET A 1 -23.15 2.74 -11.02
N LEU A 2 -22.78 2.39 -11.06
CA LEU A 2 -22.04 2.01 -10.57
C LEU A 2 -21.01 2.12 -10.37
N ALA A 3 -20.80 2.17 -10.22
CA ALA A 3 -19.98 2.05 -9.78
C ALA A 3 -18.85 2.16 -9.64
N PRO A 4 -18.47 2.61 -9.54
CA PRO A 4 -17.30 2.63 -9.41
C PRO A 4 -16.45 2.25 -8.67
N VAL A 5 -16.32 2.29 -8.36
CA VAL A 5 -15.73 1.40 -7.62
C VAL A 5 -14.69 0.59 -8.29
N SER A 6 -14.26 0.91 -9.47
CA SER A 6 -13.40 0.06 -10.23
C SER A 6 -12.12 -0.36 -9.58
N PRO A 7 -11.35 0.51 -8.91
CA PRO A 7 -10.12 0.03 -8.26
C PRO A 7 -10.41 -1.01 -7.21
N VAL A 8 -11.50 -0.80 -6.47
CA VAL A 8 -11.87 -1.76 -5.44
C VAL A 8 -12.37 -3.05 -6.07
N ALA A 9 -13.11 -2.95 -7.16
CA ALA A 9 -13.62 -4.14 -7.83
C ALA A 9 -12.51 -4.98 -8.42
N VAL A 10 -11.46 -4.35 -8.95
CA VAL A 10 -10.32 -5.10 -9.47
C VAL A 10 -9.65 -5.88 -8.35
N ALA A 11 -9.56 -5.32 -7.17
CA ALA A 11 -8.93 -5.97 -6.05
C ALA A 11 -9.82 -7.02 -5.39
N GLN A 12 -11.10 -7.06 -5.69
CA GLN A 12 -12.01 -7.95 -4.98
C GLN A 12 -11.70 -9.42 -5.16
N ALA A 13 -11.21 -9.80 -6.33
CA ALA A 13 -10.83 -11.19 -6.53
C ALA A 13 -9.72 -11.59 -5.58
N ASP A 14 -8.87 -10.66 -5.23
CA ASP A 14 -7.73 -10.89 -4.36
C ASP A 14 -8.07 -10.64 -2.90
N GLU A 15 -9.16 -9.96 -2.63
CA GLU A 15 -9.55 -9.69 -1.25
C GLU A 15 -9.83 -10.97 -0.47
N ALA A 16 -10.24 -12.03 -1.18
CA ALA A 16 -10.43 -13.33 -0.53
C ALA A 16 -9.11 -13.80 0.08
N ILE A 17 -7.98 -13.38 -0.50
CA ILE A 17 -6.65 -13.77 -0.05
C ILE A 17 -6.02 -12.66 0.80
N MET A 18 -6.14 -11.41 0.34
CA MET A 18 -5.41 -10.28 0.92
C MET A 18 -6.20 -9.53 1.99
N GLY A 19 -7.49 -9.84 2.13
CA GLY A 19 -8.36 -9.09 3.02
C GLY A 19 -8.95 -7.88 2.32
N ALA A 20 -9.91 -7.25 2.95
CA ALA A 20 -10.62 -6.13 2.34
C ALA A 20 -9.78 -4.87 2.36
N HIS A 21 -9.68 -4.22 1.21
CA HIS A 21 -9.08 -2.89 1.10
C HIS A 21 -10.20 -1.85 1.02
N LEU A 22 -9.98 -0.72 1.65
CA LEU A 22 -10.99 0.33 1.73
C LEU A 22 -10.46 1.61 1.13
N GLY A 23 -11.26 2.25 0.28
CA GLY A 23 -10.93 3.56 -0.27
C GLY A 23 -11.42 4.66 0.66
N LEU A 24 -10.58 5.64 0.93
CA LEU A 24 -10.90 6.79 1.77
C LEU A 24 -10.57 8.07 1.02
N SER A 25 -11.55 8.98 0.94
CA SER A 25 -11.31 10.30 0.38
C SER A 25 -10.74 11.23 1.45
N GLY A 26 -9.86 12.12 1.04
CA GLY A 26 -9.31 13.11 1.94
C GLY A 26 -8.87 14.35 1.21
N VAL A 27 -8.42 15.34 1.97
CA VAL A 27 -7.92 16.60 1.45
C VAL A 27 -6.59 16.90 2.13
N ILE A 28 -5.61 17.36 1.37
CA ILE A 28 -4.33 17.75 1.95
C ILE A 28 -4.57 19.00 2.79
N SER A 29 -4.40 18.85 4.09
CA SER A 29 -4.67 19.91 5.07
C SER A 29 -3.47 20.81 5.26
N LYS A 30 -2.27 20.25 5.22
CA LYS A 30 -1.03 21.02 5.30
C LYS A 30 0.11 20.19 4.74
N ILE A 31 1.19 20.89 4.42
CA ILE A 31 2.44 20.26 3.98
C ILE A 31 3.54 20.84 4.84
N GLN A 32 4.35 19.96 5.43
CA GLN A 32 5.41 20.39 6.32
C GLN A 32 6.61 19.49 6.12
N SER A 33 7.75 20.06 5.75
CA SER A 33 8.99 19.32 5.51
C SER A 33 8.80 18.19 4.51
N GLY A 34 7.98 18.43 3.48
CA GLY A 34 7.71 17.45 2.45
C GLY A 34 6.66 16.41 2.82
N VAL A 35 6.23 16.37 4.08
CA VAL A 35 5.18 15.44 4.52
C VAL A 35 3.83 16.04 4.20
N LEU A 36 2.98 15.26 3.52
CA LEU A 36 1.60 15.65 3.25
C LEU A 36 0.73 15.15 4.39
N PHE A 37 -0.08 16.05 4.96
CA PHE A 37 -1.01 15.67 6.02
C PHE A 37 -2.42 15.72 5.47
N VAL A 38 -3.09 14.56 5.47
CA VAL A 38 -4.40 14.39 4.85
C VAL A 38 -5.48 14.34 5.91
N GLN A 39 -6.51 15.15 5.71
CA GLN A 39 -7.69 15.17 6.55
C GLN A 39 -8.79 14.38 5.88
N THR A 40 -9.37 13.42 6.61
CA THR A 40 -10.55 12.69 6.14
C THR A 40 -11.80 13.24 6.85
N PRO A 41 -13.00 13.09 6.25
CA PRO A 41 -14.21 13.65 6.87
C PRO A 41 -14.53 13.09 8.24
N ASP A 42 -14.16 11.82 8.48
CA ASP A 42 -14.59 11.12 9.69
C ASP A 42 -13.53 11.05 10.77
N ASN A 43 -12.38 11.67 10.57
CA ASN A 43 -11.28 11.53 11.51
C ASN A 43 -10.62 12.88 11.74
N LEU A 44 -10.50 13.26 13.01
CA LEU A 44 -9.87 14.53 13.36
C LEU A 44 -8.36 14.48 13.25
N GLN A 45 -7.77 13.29 13.30
CA GLN A 45 -6.33 13.16 13.17
C GLN A 45 -5.93 13.21 11.70
N LEU A 46 -4.87 13.94 11.44
CA LEU A 46 -4.32 14.01 10.10
C LEU A 46 -3.49 12.76 9.83
N ARG A 47 -3.61 12.24 8.62
CA ARG A 47 -2.80 11.09 8.19
C ARG A 47 -1.59 11.59 7.44
N PRO A 48 -0.38 11.29 7.91
CA PRO A 48 0.83 11.73 7.20
C PRO A 48 1.15 10.82 6.02
N ILE A 49 1.61 11.44 4.94
CA ILE A 49 2.17 10.72 3.80
C ILE A 49 3.60 11.19 3.67
N SER A 50 4.55 10.28 3.79
CA SER A 50 5.96 10.62 3.75
C SER A 50 6.37 11.19 2.39
N PRO A 51 7.44 11.98 2.31
CA PRO A 51 7.92 12.48 1.03
C PRO A 51 8.26 11.36 0.05
N ASN A 52 8.85 10.27 0.53
CA ASN A 52 9.15 9.13 -0.34
C ASN A 52 7.89 8.52 -0.95
N LYS A 53 6.86 8.34 -0.12
CA LYS A 53 5.60 7.80 -0.62
C LYS A 53 4.96 8.76 -1.60
N ALA A 54 4.95 10.05 -1.27
CA ALA A 54 4.37 11.07 -2.14
C ALA A 54 5.05 11.08 -3.52
N ASP A 55 6.39 10.97 -3.53
CA ASP A 55 7.11 10.93 -4.79
C ASP A 55 6.77 9.68 -5.60
N ARG A 56 6.71 8.52 -4.95
CA ARG A 56 6.44 7.26 -5.64
C ARG A 56 5.05 7.23 -6.26
N VAL A 57 4.07 7.87 -5.62
CA VAL A 57 2.70 7.85 -6.12
C VAL A 57 2.36 9.08 -6.97
N GLY A 58 3.34 9.94 -7.26
CA GLY A 58 3.13 11.08 -8.14
C GLY A 58 2.49 12.28 -7.49
N LEU A 59 2.60 12.41 -6.17
CA LEU A 59 2.02 13.53 -5.43
C LEU A 59 3.04 14.57 -5.00
N HIS A 60 4.24 14.54 -5.57
CA HIS A 60 5.29 15.47 -5.16
C HIS A 60 4.97 16.94 -5.46
N GLU A 61 4.03 17.19 -6.36
CA GLU A 61 3.58 18.57 -6.67
C GLU A 61 2.23 18.89 -6.08
N ALA A 62 1.71 18.04 -5.21
CA ALA A 62 0.41 18.27 -4.60
C ALA A 62 0.48 19.47 -3.64
N LYS A 63 -0.65 20.12 -3.47
CA LYS A 63 -0.74 21.35 -2.69
C LYS A 63 -1.83 21.23 -1.63
N LYS A 64 -1.72 22.06 -0.61
CA LYS A 64 -2.79 22.20 0.37
C LYS A 64 -4.11 22.46 -0.35
N GLY A 65 -5.13 21.73 0.06
CA GLY A 65 -6.46 21.82 -0.54
C GLY A 65 -6.73 20.79 -1.61
N ASP A 66 -5.71 20.12 -2.12
CA ASP A 66 -5.90 19.10 -3.13
C ASP A 66 -6.59 17.88 -2.53
N ALA A 67 -7.56 17.34 -3.27
CA ALA A 67 -8.27 16.13 -2.88
C ALA A 67 -7.48 14.89 -3.30
N VAL A 68 -7.47 13.89 -2.44
CA VAL A 68 -6.78 12.61 -2.69
C VAL A 68 -7.71 11.47 -2.35
N LEU A 69 -7.40 10.31 -2.93
CA LEU A 69 -8.05 9.06 -2.60
C LEU A 69 -6.99 8.12 -2.06
N MET A 70 -7.25 7.54 -0.88
CA MET A 70 -6.32 6.65 -0.21
C MET A 70 -6.88 5.25 -0.19
N LEU A 71 -6.00 4.26 -0.26
CA LEU A 71 -6.36 2.86 -0.10
C LEU A 71 -5.74 2.37 1.20
N VAL A 72 -6.56 1.83 2.08
CA VAL A 72 -6.09 1.30 3.38
C VAL A 72 -6.52 -0.14 3.53
N ASP A 73 -5.80 -0.88 4.38
CA ASP A 73 -6.18 -2.26 4.68
C ASP A 73 -7.15 -2.30 5.86
N SER A 74 -7.53 -3.51 6.27
CA SER A 74 -8.49 -3.69 7.36
C SER A 74 -7.96 -3.18 8.69
N GLY A 75 -6.65 -3.03 8.84
CA GLY A 75 -6.02 -2.45 10.02
C GLY A 75 -5.80 -0.95 9.90
N ASN A 76 -6.36 -0.32 8.86
CA ASN A 76 -6.25 1.12 8.63
C ASN A 76 -4.82 1.57 8.28
N VAL A 77 -4.02 0.66 7.75
CA VAL A 77 -2.67 1.01 7.28
C VAL A 77 -2.78 1.50 5.84
N LEU A 78 -2.14 2.62 5.55
CA LEU A 78 -2.13 3.20 4.21
C LEU A 78 -1.34 2.30 3.27
N LEU A 79 -1.98 1.87 2.18
CA LEU A 79 -1.35 1.05 1.15
C LEU A 79 -0.94 1.88 -0.05
N ASP A 80 -1.82 2.76 -0.50
CA ASP A 80 -1.59 3.54 -1.70
C ASP A 80 -2.39 4.83 -1.61
N VAL A 81 -2.04 5.79 -2.45
CA VAL A 81 -2.76 7.06 -2.50
C VAL A 81 -2.63 7.62 -3.92
N THR A 82 -3.68 8.31 -4.37
CA THR A 82 -3.68 8.95 -5.69
C THR A 82 -4.45 10.26 -5.60
N ALA A 83 -4.21 11.14 -6.56
CA ALA A 83 -5.00 12.36 -6.67
C ALA A 83 -6.45 11.99 -6.97
N ALA A 84 -7.39 12.72 -6.39
CA ALA A 84 -8.79 12.44 -6.64
C ALA A 84 -9.09 12.56 -8.14
N GLY A 85 -9.90 11.65 -8.64
CA GLY A 85 -10.23 11.61 -10.06
C GLY A 85 -9.26 10.79 -10.89
N HIS A 86 -8.17 10.30 -10.30
CA HIS A 86 -7.24 9.42 -10.98
C HIS A 86 -7.35 8.01 -10.41
N PRO A 87 -7.24 6.97 -11.23
CA PRO A 87 -7.25 5.61 -10.71
C PRO A 87 -5.95 5.34 -9.95
N PHE A 88 -6.00 4.38 -9.02
CA PHE A 88 -4.76 3.87 -8.45
C PHE A 88 -3.94 3.20 -9.55
N ALA A 89 -2.62 3.32 -9.44
CA ALA A 89 -1.75 2.56 -10.31
C ALA A 89 -1.98 1.07 -10.08
N GLU A 90 -1.73 0.28 -11.11
CA GLU A 90 -2.01 -1.14 -11.07
C GLU A 90 -1.09 -1.85 -10.07
N HIS A 91 -1.67 -2.70 -9.24
CA HIS A 91 -0.91 -3.51 -8.27
C HIS A 91 -0.71 -4.91 -8.83
N ARG A 92 0.34 -5.56 -8.37
CA ARG A 92 0.66 -6.92 -8.78
C ARG A 92 0.73 -7.81 -7.55
N MET A 93 0.20 -9.02 -7.67
CA MET A 93 0.29 -10.02 -6.60
C MET A 93 1.34 -11.05 -6.96
N ILE A 94 2.12 -11.47 -5.98
CA ILE A 94 3.09 -12.53 -6.19
C ILE A 94 3.04 -13.49 -5.01
N VAL A 95 3.06 -14.78 -5.32
CA VAL A 95 2.96 -15.85 -4.33
C VAL A 95 4.29 -16.55 -4.22
N GLY A 96 4.72 -16.82 -3.00
CA GLY A 96 5.97 -17.53 -2.76
C GLY A 96 6.11 -17.89 -1.31
N THR A 97 7.30 -18.36 -0.94
CA THR A 97 7.64 -18.64 0.46
C THR A 97 8.74 -17.68 0.89
N ILE A 98 8.68 -17.25 2.14
CA ILE A 98 9.67 -16.30 2.63
C ILE A 98 11.02 -16.98 2.76
N HIS A 99 12.04 -16.44 2.10
CA HIS A 99 13.42 -16.79 2.31
C HIS A 99 13.99 -15.98 3.45
N TYR A 100 13.78 -14.65 3.42
CA TYR A 100 14.05 -13.80 4.57
C TYR A 100 13.19 -12.54 4.48
N ALA A 101 12.99 -11.90 5.61
CA ALA A 101 12.32 -10.62 5.71
C ALA A 101 13.07 -9.78 6.73
N ASP A 102 13.40 -8.55 6.37
CA ASP A 102 14.20 -7.66 7.22
C ASP A 102 13.43 -6.36 7.46
N PRO A 103 12.74 -6.26 8.59
CA PRO A 103 11.99 -5.04 8.89
C PRO A 103 12.88 -3.82 9.14
N TYR A 104 14.13 -4.04 9.51
CA TYR A 104 15.06 -2.94 9.73
C TYR A 104 15.45 -2.28 8.41
N TRP A 105 15.75 -3.09 7.39
CA TRP A 105 16.10 -2.59 6.07
C TRP A 105 14.91 -2.48 5.14
N ASN A 106 13.72 -2.88 5.60
CA ASN A 106 12.49 -2.86 4.80
C ASN A 106 12.69 -3.59 3.49
N GLU A 107 13.08 -4.87 3.60
CA GLU A 107 13.21 -5.70 2.41
C GLU A 107 12.77 -7.12 2.70
N ILE A 108 12.34 -7.81 1.64
CA ILE A 108 11.90 -9.19 1.71
C ILE A 108 12.39 -9.93 0.48
N GLN A 109 12.82 -11.17 0.69
CA GLN A 109 13.13 -12.07 -0.42
C GLN A 109 12.24 -13.28 -0.31
N ILE A 110 11.63 -13.65 -1.41
CA ILE A 110 10.77 -14.83 -1.47
C ILE A 110 11.32 -15.82 -2.50
N SER A 111 10.97 -17.07 -2.29
CA SER A 111 11.27 -18.15 -3.23
C SER A 111 10.00 -18.41 -4.05
N THR A 112 10.12 -18.37 -5.35
CA THR A 112 9.02 -18.65 -6.28
C THR A 112 9.45 -19.79 -7.20
N PRO A 113 8.53 -20.33 -8.02
CA PRO A 113 8.93 -21.36 -8.99
C PRO A 113 10.00 -20.89 -9.95
N GLU A 114 10.12 -19.56 -10.19
CA GLU A 114 11.14 -19.02 -11.09
C GLU A 114 12.44 -18.67 -10.38
N GLY A 115 12.52 -18.85 -9.07
CA GLY A 115 13.73 -18.57 -8.31
C GLY A 115 13.48 -17.57 -7.20
N PHE A 116 14.56 -17.00 -6.66
CA PHE A 116 14.44 -16.00 -5.60
C PHE A 116 14.15 -14.63 -6.20
N GLU A 117 13.26 -13.90 -5.54
CA GLU A 117 12.99 -12.50 -5.91
C GLU A 117 13.01 -11.65 -4.66
N ARG A 118 13.63 -10.48 -4.76
CA ARG A 118 13.78 -9.55 -3.67
C ARG A 118 12.98 -8.28 -3.96
N PHE A 119 12.31 -7.77 -2.94
CA PHE A 119 11.52 -6.54 -3.06
C PHE A 119 11.82 -5.60 -1.90
N ASP A 120 11.80 -4.31 -2.19
CA ASP A 120 11.75 -3.31 -1.14
C ASP A 120 10.35 -3.33 -0.53
N VAL A 121 10.26 -2.96 0.74
CA VAL A 121 9.02 -2.96 1.50
C VAL A 121 8.69 -1.52 1.86
N ASP A 122 7.46 -1.11 1.61
CA ASP A 122 6.99 0.21 2.01
C ASP A 122 7.16 0.35 3.53
N ALA A 123 7.61 1.52 3.97
CA ALA A 123 7.90 1.74 5.38
C ALA A 123 6.69 1.44 6.27
N LEU A 124 5.49 1.71 5.79
CA LEU A 124 4.28 1.43 6.56
C LEU A 124 3.95 -0.05 6.64
N ALA A 125 4.49 -0.84 5.72
CA ALA A 125 4.26 -2.29 5.72
C ALA A 125 5.34 -3.06 6.48
N GLY A 126 6.39 -2.39 6.91
CA GLY A 126 7.51 -3.06 7.59
C GLY A 126 7.09 -3.81 8.84
N SER A 127 6.17 -3.25 9.61
CA SER A 127 5.70 -3.89 10.83
C SER A 127 4.96 -5.19 10.57
N LYS A 128 4.45 -5.39 9.36
CA LYS A 128 3.74 -6.62 9.01
C LYS A 128 4.69 -7.80 8.84
N LEU A 129 5.96 -7.52 8.60
CA LEU A 129 6.93 -8.59 8.36
C LEU A 129 7.21 -9.43 9.59
N SER A 130 7.09 -8.83 10.77
CA SER A 130 7.49 -9.49 12.01
C SER A 130 6.62 -10.69 12.39
N VAL A 131 5.43 -10.81 11.81
CA VAL A 131 4.54 -11.92 12.11
C VAL A 131 4.79 -13.13 11.21
N TYR A 132 5.69 -13.02 10.25
CA TYR A 132 5.97 -14.11 9.31
C TYR A 132 7.38 -14.65 9.53
N GLN A 133 7.53 -15.96 9.40
CA GLN A 133 8.79 -16.63 9.60
C GLN A 133 9.31 -17.16 8.28
N GLU A 134 10.60 -17.42 8.25
CA GLU A 134 11.24 -18.08 7.11
C GLU A 134 10.49 -19.35 6.78
N GLY A 135 10.24 -19.56 5.49
CA GLY A 135 9.49 -20.72 5.02
C GLY A 135 7.98 -20.53 4.97
N ALA A 136 7.44 -19.43 5.48
CA ALA A 136 6.01 -19.22 5.46
C ALA A 136 5.52 -18.94 4.04
N PRO A 137 4.42 -19.58 3.61
CA PRO A 137 3.81 -19.26 2.32
C PRO A 137 3.06 -17.92 2.43
N VAL A 138 3.33 -17.02 1.49
CA VAL A 138 2.77 -15.68 1.53
C VAL A 138 2.35 -15.22 0.15
N THR A 139 1.46 -14.25 0.14
CA THR A 139 1.10 -13.49 -1.05
C THR A 139 1.48 -12.04 -0.77
N LEU A 140 2.28 -11.46 -1.65
CA LEU A 140 2.70 -10.06 -1.56
C LEU A 140 1.90 -9.24 -2.53
N GLU A 141 1.48 -8.05 -2.09
CA GLU A 141 0.91 -7.05 -2.99
C GLU A 141 1.97 -6.00 -3.25
N LEU A 142 2.28 -5.77 -4.52
CA LEU A 142 3.30 -4.83 -4.96
C LEU A 142 2.64 -3.66 -5.67
N ASP A 143 3.16 -2.46 -5.44
CA ASP A 143 2.67 -1.31 -6.17
C ASP A 143 3.34 -1.22 -7.55
N ALA A 144 3.09 -0.13 -8.26
CA ALA A 144 3.59 0.03 -9.62
C ALA A 144 5.12 0.07 -9.69
N ASP A 145 5.79 0.37 -8.59
CA ASP A 145 7.24 0.41 -8.52
C ASP A 145 7.83 -0.88 -7.97
N ASN A 146 7.02 -1.93 -7.87
CA ASN A 146 7.42 -3.22 -7.31
C ASN A 146 7.85 -3.13 -5.84
N VAL A 147 7.27 -2.19 -5.10
CA VAL A 147 7.47 -2.09 -3.66
C VAL A 147 6.33 -2.82 -2.98
N MET A 148 6.65 -3.68 -2.01
CA MET A 148 5.62 -4.41 -1.28
C MET A 148 4.86 -3.46 -0.37
N ILE A 149 3.56 -3.37 -0.57
CA ILE A 149 2.69 -2.53 0.25
C ILE A 149 1.82 -3.35 1.19
N ASP A 150 1.68 -4.65 0.94
CA ASP A 150 0.89 -5.51 1.82
C ASP A 150 1.37 -6.95 1.69
N ILE A 151 1.12 -7.75 2.73
CA ILE A 151 1.52 -9.15 2.77
C ILE A 151 0.49 -9.94 3.57
N HIS A 152 0.15 -11.12 3.06
CA HIS A 152 -0.77 -12.03 3.73
C HIS A 152 -0.26 -13.45 3.60
N ARG A 153 -0.67 -14.29 4.56
CA ARG A 153 -0.37 -15.70 4.48
C ARG A 153 -1.16 -16.32 3.34
N SER A 154 -0.48 -17.06 2.50
CA SER A 154 -1.13 -17.83 1.44
C SER A 154 -1.74 -19.10 2.01
N ARG A 155 -2.74 -19.59 1.34
CA ARG A 155 -3.38 -20.85 1.72
C ARG A 155 -2.83 -22.01 0.94
#